data_ffa20ce8563100332824358d57b5b7c7
#
_entry.id   ffa20ce8563100332824358d57b5b7c7
#
_cell.length_a   1.000
_cell.length_b   1.000
_cell.length_c   1.000
_cell.angle_alpha   90.00
_cell.angle_beta   90.00
_cell.angle_gamma   90.00
#
_symmetry.space_group_name_H-M   'P 1'
#
loop_
_entity.id
_entity.type
_entity.pdbx_description
1 polymer ?
#
loop_
_entity_poly.entity_id
_entity_poly.type
_entity_poly.pdbx_seq_one_letter_code
_entity_poly.pdbx_strand_id
1 'polypeptide(L)'
;MSAPVIGIDLRPTNVATAVLHEGQLDEPLVEPPERSDPARLIDQLAAMVKSARTDDLLAVGIGVPRIVEWRTGRVVSTSRASAPATNGALGLPLADVPLRQVLEERLGVPVFVDNAANVGALAEAHDDELELVARHLVMFTVGTHVGSGLVLGGRIYRGATGAAGELGHTILGLDLAGAVPAPMGFPQPGSLEFVVAGHALDRLAALAGRVHPKSALARFRAEGKPVLSAHVIEAALDGDESAARMVEIWGQRIGVAVANAVHTFDPEEVVIGGDAARAGLLLLEPARRVALEYVLPGLGARTTIRLARHGIHAGVLGAALLARCELEPDVAG
;
A
#
# COMPACT_ATOMS: atom_id res chain seq x y z
N MET A 1 -29.16 11.04 4.64
CA MET A 1 -27.97 11.33 5.48
C MET A 1 -27.33 9.99 5.79
N SER A 2 -26.12 9.73 5.30
CA SER A 2 -25.40 8.49 5.64
C SER A 2 -24.89 8.62 7.07
N ALA A 3 -25.20 7.64 7.91
CA ALA A 3 -24.75 7.66 9.30
C ALA A 3 -23.21 7.50 9.38
N PRO A 4 -22.58 8.01 10.44
CA PRO A 4 -21.13 8.10 10.56
C PRO A 4 -20.46 6.72 10.68
N VAL A 5 -19.31 6.58 10.06
CA VAL A 5 -18.39 5.45 10.23
C VAL A 5 -17.00 5.98 10.59
N ILE A 6 -16.20 5.19 11.27
CA ILE A 6 -14.81 5.54 11.59
C ILE A 6 -13.87 4.69 10.76
N GLY A 7 -12.86 5.33 10.16
CA GLY A 7 -11.72 4.68 9.55
C GLY A 7 -10.49 4.72 10.44
N ILE A 8 -9.75 3.63 10.50
CA ILE A 8 -8.43 3.53 11.14
C ILE A 8 -7.42 3.03 10.12
N ASP A 9 -6.35 3.78 9.92
CA ASP A 9 -5.17 3.34 9.16
C ASP A 9 -4.02 3.06 10.13
N LEU A 10 -3.75 1.79 10.35
CA LEU A 10 -2.67 1.35 11.22
C LEU A 10 -1.40 1.12 10.40
N ARG A 11 -0.44 2.00 10.57
CA ARG A 11 0.88 1.92 9.93
C ARG A 11 1.97 1.58 10.93
N PRO A 12 3.13 1.12 10.46
CA PRO A 12 4.27 0.89 11.36
C PRO A 12 4.73 2.14 12.11
N THR A 13 4.51 3.33 11.56
CA THR A 13 4.98 4.60 12.11
C THR A 13 3.92 5.39 12.85
N ASN A 14 2.66 5.21 12.51
CA ASN A 14 1.53 5.94 13.09
C ASN A 14 0.22 5.16 12.97
N VAL A 15 -0.75 5.57 13.78
CA VAL A 15 -2.16 5.21 13.65
C VAL A 15 -2.91 6.50 13.31
N ALA A 16 -3.68 6.48 12.23
CA ALA A 16 -4.55 7.59 11.87
C ALA A 16 -6.01 7.15 12.02
N THR A 17 -6.84 7.99 12.65
CA THR A 17 -8.27 7.72 12.88
C THR A 17 -9.08 8.95 12.49
N ALA A 18 -10.14 8.76 11.71
CA ALA A 18 -11.06 9.84 11.34
C ALA A 18 -12.49 9.33 11.20
N VAL A 19 -13.44 10.23 11.38
CA VAL A 19 -14.89 10.00 11.12
C VAL A 19 -15.17 10.36 9.66
N LEU A 20 -15.93 9.52 8.99
CA LEU A 20 -16.53 9.81 7.69
C LEU A 20 -18.03 10.01 7.93
N HIS A 21 -18.49 11.25 7.72
CA HIS A 21 -19.88 11.64 7.92
C HIS A 21 -20.36 12.56 6.79
N GLU A 22 -21.54 12.30 6.26
CA GLU A 22 -22.16 13.10 5.18
C GLU A 22 -21.26 13.32 3.94
N GLY A 23 -20.43 12.31 3.61
CA GLY A 23 -19.50 12.40 2.47
C GLY A 23 -18.22 13.19 2.76
N GLN A 24 -18.00 13.60 4.01
CA GLN A 24 -16.79 14.32 4.41
C GLN A 24 -15.99 13.50 5.42
N LEU A 25 -14.68 13.44 5.21
CA LEU A 25 -13.73 12.86 6.15
C LEU A 25 -13.19 13.97 7.05
N ASP A 26 -13.32 13.80 8.36
CA ASP A 26 -12.73 14.72 9.32
C ASP A 26 -11.21 14.72 9.24
N GLU A 27 -10.57 15.76 9.81
CA GLU A 27 -9.11 15.78 9.97
C GLU A 27 -8.66 14.61 10.84
N PRO A 28 -7.76 13.74 10.37
CA PRO A 28 -7.36 12.55 11.11
C PRO A 28 -6.61 12.88 12.40
N LEU A 29 -7.03 12.26 13.50
CA LEU A 29 -6.21 12.14 14.70
C LEU A 29 -5.08 11.16 14.45
N VAL A 30 -3.84 11.59 14.64
CA VAL A 30 -2.64 10.78 14.38
C VAL A 30 -1.82 10.59 15.64
N GLU A 31 -1.52 9.35 15.98
CA GLU A 31 -0.69 8.96 17.12
C GLU A 31 0.39 7.94 16.73
N PRO A 32 1.52 7.85 17.45
CA PRO A 32 2.44 6.73 17.29
C PRO A 32 1.77 5.43 17.78
N PRO A 33 1.99 4.27 17.10
CA PRO A 33 1.38 3.02 17.51
C PRO A 33 2.04 2.45 18.77
N GLU A 34 1.23 1.90 19.66
CA GLU A 34 1.71 1.06 20.75
C GLU A 34 2.36 -0.22 20.20
N ARG A 35 3.55 -0.57 20.73
CA ARG A 35 4.35 -1.69 20.22
C ARG A 35 4.72 -2.71 21.26
N SER A 36 4.39 -2.45 22.52
CA SER A 36 4.82 -3.29 23.65
C SER A 36 4.15 -4.67 23.65
N ASP A 37 2.85 -4.69 23.44
CA ASP A 37 2.07 -5.92 23.38
C ASP A 37 0.74 -5.73 22.63
N PRO A 38 0.08 -6.84 22.20
CA PRO A 38 -1.20 -6.77 21.49
C PRO A 38 -2.31 -6.06 22.26
N ALA A 39 -2.41 -6.29 23.56
CA ALA A 39 -3.52 -5.78 24.36
C ALA A 39 -3.46 -4.24 24.44
N ARG A 40 -2.28 -3.67 24.65
CA ARG A 40 -2.08 -2.21 24.67
C ARG A 40 -2.36 -1.56 23.32
N LEU A 41 -1.94 -2.18 22.21
CA LEU A 41 -2.28 -1.67 20.89
C LEU A 41 -3.81 -1.68 20.67
N ILE A 42 -4.49 -2.75 21.06
CA ILE A 42 -5.96 -2.84 20.97
C ILE A 42 -6.62 -1.80 21.89
N ASP A 43 -6.09 -1.59 23.10
CA ASP A 43 -6.58 -0.54 24.02
C ASP A 43 -6.45 0.86 23.39
N GLN A 44 -5.31 1.14 22.73
CA GLN A 44 -5.09 2.39 22.00
C GLN A 44 -6.12 2.57 20.89
N LEU A 45 -6.28 1.56 20.02
CA LEU A 45 -7.26 1.63 18.91
C LEU A 45 -8.68 1.87 19.44
N ALA A 46 -9.08 1.16 20.50
CA ALA A 46 -10.39 1.36 21.11
C ALA A 46 -10.54 2.75 21.74
N ALA A 47 -9.49 3.30 22.35
CA ALA A 47 -9.51 4.65 22.93
C ALA A 47 -9.63 5.72 21.83
N MET A 48 -8.90 5.59 20.72
CA MET A 48 -9.00 6.52 19.58
C MET A 48 -10.41 6.51 18.97
N VAL A 49 -11.03 5.34 18.80
CA VAL A 49 -12.43 5.26 18.35
C VAL A 49 -13.36 5.94 19.34
N LYS A 50 -13.22 5.69 20.64
CA LYS A 50 -14.07 6.31 21.67
C LYS A 50 -13.93 7.82 21.73
N SER A 51 -12.74 8.37 21.47
CA SER A 51 -12.51 9.82 21.44
C SER A 51 -13.13 10.51 20.23
N ALA A 52 -13.21 9.80 19.08
CA ALA A 52 -13.80 10.29 17.84
C ALA A 52 -15.29 9.94 17.69
N ARG A 53 -15.82 9.08 18.58
CA ARG A 53 -17.16 8.49 18.45
C ARG A 53 -18.26 9.52 18.58
N THR A 54 -19.24 9.42 17.67
CA THR A 54 -20.58 10.04 17.77
C THR A 54 -21.60 9.03 18.32
N ASP A 55 -22.72 9.49 18.87
CA ASP A 55 -23.75 8.60 19.46
C ASP A 55 -24.40 7.67 18.44
N ASP A 56 -24.36 8.04 17.16
CA ASP A 56 -24.93 7.32 16.02
C ASP A 56 -23.90 6.55 15.17
N LEU A 57 -22.69 6.31 15.69
CA LEU A 57 -21.65 5.55 15.02
C LEU A 57 -22.14 4.14 14.62
N LEU A 58 -22.10 3.83 13.31
CA LEU A 58 -22.56 2.56 12.78
C LEU A 58 -21.51 1.45 12.80
N ALA A 59 -20.29 1.76 12.40
CA ALA A 59 -19.23 0.77 12.29
C ALA A 59 -17.84 1.40 12.26
N VAL A 60 -16.81 0.55 12.40
CA VAL A 60 -15.40 0.89 12.29
C VAL A 60 -14.73 0.03 11.21
N GLY A 61 -14.01 0.66 10.31
CA GLY A 61 -13.12 -0.01 9.36
C GLY A 61 -11.66 0.17 9.76
N ILE A 62 -10.84 -0.84 9.53
CA ILE A 62 -9.42 -0.82 9.92
C ILE A 62 -8.57 -1.38 8.78
N GLY A 63 -7.60 -0.58 8.31
CA GLY A 63 -6.51 -1.02 7.43
C GLY A 63 -5.31 -1.42 8.27
N VAL A 64 -4.80 -2.65 8.09
CA VAL A 64 -3.60 -3.14 8.78
C VAL A 64 -2.50 -3.53 7.78
N PRO A 65 -1.20 -3.34 8.08
CA PRO A 65 -0.11 -3.64 7.15
C PRO A 65 0.25 -5.13 7.15
N ARG A 66 -0.75 -5.99 7.05
CA ARG A 66 -0.61 -7.46 7.07
C ARG A 66 -1.75 -8.14 6.32
N ILE A 67 -1.56 -9.42 5.98
CA ILE A 67 -2.63 -10.27 5.48
C ILE A 67 -3.69 -10.43 6.58
N VAL A 68 -4.95 -10.32 6.20
CA VAL A 68 -6.10 -10.49 7.08
C VAL A 68 -6.97 -11.61 6.53
N GLU A 69 -7.32 -12.57 7.36
CA GLU A 69 -8.40 -13.50 7.07
C GLU A 69 -9.72 -12.72 7.17
N TRP A 70 -10.19 -12.20 6.06
CA TRP A 70 -11.25 -11.18 6.01
C TRP A 70 -12.58 -11.62 6.64
N ARG A 71 -12.89 -12.93 6.63
CA ARG A 71 -14.14 -13.47 7.21
C ARG A 71 -14.17 -13.36 8.72
N THR A 72 -13.02 -13.53 9.36
CA THR A 72 -12.86 -13.49 10.82
C THR A 72 -12.23 -12.18 11.31
N GLY A 73 -11.62 -11.41 10.42
CA GLY A 73 -10.84 -10.22 10.79
C GLY A 73 -9.56 -10.56 11.58
N ARG A 74 -9.09 -11.80 11.46
CA ARG A 74 -7.85 -12.26 12.11
C ARG A 74 -6.65 -11.82 11.29
N VAL A 75 -5.69 -11.19 11.96
CA VAL A 75 -4.41 -10.83 11.35
C VAL A 75 -3.51 -12.06 11.28
N VAL A 76 -3.08 -12.43 10.06
CA VAL A 76 -2.34 -13.67 9.82
C VAL A 76 -0.84 -13.46 10.03
N SER A 77 -0.20 -14.40 10.74
CA SER A 77 1.26 -14.47 10.81
C SER A 77 1.81 -15.06 9.50
N THR A 78 2.72 -14.35 8.86
CA THR A 78 3.41 -14.81 7.65
C THR A 78 4.80 -15.37 7.92
N SER A 79 5.21 -15.50 9.21
CA SER A 79 6.48 -16.08 9.57
C SER A 79 6.50 -17.59 9.31
N ARG A 80 7.55 -18.10 8.65
CA ARG A 80 7.80 -19.54 8.61
C ARG A 80 8.07 -20.03 10.03
N ALA A 81 7.57 -21.21 10.39
CA ALA A 81 7.72 -21.85 11.71
C ALA A 81 9.19 -21.98 12.18
N SER A 82 10.17 -21.81 11.29
CA SER A 82 11.61 -21.88 11.57
C SER A 82 12.30 -20.52 11.73
N ALA A 83 11.60 -19.41 11.47
CA ALA A 83 12.16 -18.09 11.73
C ALA A 83 11.83 -17.68 13.18
N PRO A 84 12.79 -17.11 13.96
CA PRO A 84 12.44 -16.53 15.24
C PRO A 84 11.28 -15.55 15.01
N ALA A 85 10.30 -15.54 15.91
CA ALA A 85 9.20 -14.58 15.92
C ALA A 85 9.78 -13.17 16.13
N THR A 86 10.44 -12.66 15.10
CA THR A 86 10.66 -11.23 15.01
C THR A 86 9.25 -10.64 14.94
N ASN A 87 8.96 -9.60 15.70
CA ASN A 87 7.72 -8.83 15.66
C ASN A 87 7.44 -8.29 14.23
N GLY A 88 7.50 -9.16 13.24
CA GLY A 88 7.52 -8.93 11.80
C GLY A 88 8.35 -7.70 11.43
N ALA A 89 8.80 -7.58 10.22
CA ALA A 89 9.58 -6.43 9.73
C ALA A 89 8.94 -5.05 10.04
N LEU A 90 7.68 -5.02 10.45
CA LEU A 90 6.89 -3.83 10.74
C LEU A 90 6.73 -3.54 12.25
N GLY A 91 7.21 -4.42 13.15
CA GLY A 91 7.26 -4.15 14.58
C GLY A 91 5.91 -3.97 15.30
N LEU A 92 4.79 -4.34 14.69
CA LEU A 92 3.47 -4.28 15.31
C LEU A 92 3.07 -5.64 15.90
N PRO A 93 2.59 -5.68 17.16
CA PRO A 93 2.27 -6.94 17.87
C PRO A 93 0.89 -7.48 17.47
N LEU A 94 0.67 -7.77 16.17
CA LEU A 94 -0.63 -8.20 15.65
C LEU A 94 -0.66 -9.64 15.13
N ALA A 95 0.43 -10.41 15.25
CA ALA A 95 0.47 -11.76 14.72
C ALA A 95 -0.60 -12.66 15.38
N ASP A 96 -1.46 -13.26 14.55
CA ASP A 96 -2.55 -14.16 14.94
C ASP A 96 -3.60 -13.58 15.89
N VAL A 97 -3.70 -12.24 15.95
CA VAL A 97 -4.70 -11.52 16.75
C VAL A 97 -6.07 -11.55 16.06
N PRO A 98 -7.16 -11.97 16.74
CA PRO A 98 -8.53 -11.88 16.24
C PRO A 98 -9.06 -10.43 16.40
N LEU A 99 -8.44 -9.49 15.67
CA LEU A 99 -8.57 -8.05 15.89
C LEU A 99 -10.02 -7.58 15.78
N ARG A 100 -10.77 -8.10 14.80
CA ARG A 100 -12.20 -7.79 14.62
C ARG A 100 -13.00 -8.11 15.88
N GLN A 101 -12.94 -9.37 16.32
CA GLN A 101 -13.75 -9.84 17.46
C GLN A 101 -13.45 -9.04 18.72
N VAL A 102 -12.16 -8.85 19.04
CA VAL A 102 -11.77 -8.17 20.28
C VAL A 102 -12.20 -6.70 20.29
N LEU A 103 -12.16 -6.04 19.13
CA LEU A 103 -12.61 -4.65 19.03
C LEU A 103 -14.14 -4.54 19.02
N GLU A 104 -14.86 -5.45 18.36
CA GLU A 104 -16.34 -5.50 18.44
C GLU A 104 -16.84 -5.65 19.87
N GLU A 105 -16.22 -6.53 20.66
CA GLU A 105 -16.55 -6.72 22.09
C GLU A 105 -16.31 -5.44 22.92
N ARG A 106 -15.28 -4.63 22.58
CA ARG A 106 -14.94 -3.39 23.31
C ARG A 106 -15.72 -2.16 22.89
N LEU A 107 -16.13 -2.11 21.63
CA LEU A 107 -16.75 -0.93 21.01
C LEU A 107 -18.28 -1.04 20.94
N GLY A 108 -18.81 -2.27 20.90
CA GLY A 108 -20.23 -2.53 20.75
C GLY A 108 -20.81 -2.15 19.39
N VAL A 109 -19.97 -2.05 18.36
CA VAL A 109 -20.35 -1.80 16.96
C VAL A 109 -19.60 -2.76 16.05
N PRO A 110 -20.10 -3.05 14.83
CA PRO A 110 -19.38 -3.85 13.85
C PRO A 110 -18.00 -3.28 13.53
N VAL A 111 -17.01 -4.18 13.37
CA VAL A 111 -15.64 -3.83 13.00
C VAL A 111 -15.23 -4.64 11.76
N PHE A 112 -14.71 -3.96 10.76
CA PHE A 112 -14.23 -4.57 9.52
C PHE A 112 -12.72 -4.35 9.42
N VAL A 113 -11.97 -5.42 9.18
CA VAL A 113 -10.50 -5.37 9.12
C VAL A 113 -10.05 -5.89 7.77
N ASP A 114 -9.16 -5.14 7.10
CA ASP A 114 -8.58 -5.55 5.83
C ASP A 114 -7.10 -5.13 5.73
N ASN A 115 -6.41 -5.59 4.71
CA ASN A 115 -5.05 -5.17 4.40
C ASN A 115 -5.01 -3.68 4.04
N ALA A 116 -3.99 -2.96 4.50
CA ALA A 116 -3.83 -1.52 4.27
C ALA A 116 -3.75 -1.16 2.77
N ALA A 117 -3.17 -2.02 1.92
CA ALA A 117 -3.15 -1.77 0.48
C ALA A 117 -4.53 -1.95 -0.15
N ASN A 118 -5.33 -2.89 0.35
CA ASN A 118 -6.71 -3.10 -0.11
C ASN A 118 -7.59 -1.88 0.22
N VAL A 119 -7.52 -1.37 1.45
CA VAL A 119 -8.31 -0.18 1.82
C VAL A 119 -7.82 1.06 1.06
N GLY A 120 -6.51 1.19 0.83
CA GLY A 120 -5.97 2.24 -0.02
C GLY A 120 -6.49 2.17 -1.45
N ALA A 121 -6.56 0.98 -2.04
CA ALA A 121 -7.14 0.77 -3.37
C ALA A 121 -8.64 1.11 -3.41
N LEU A 122 -9.37 0.79 -2.35
CA LEU A 122 -10.79 1.15 -2.23
C LEU A 122 -10.97 2.68 -2.19
N ALA A 123 -10.13 3.41 -1.43
CA ALA A 123 -10.15 4.87 -1.45
C ALA A 123 -9.89 5.40 -2.86
N GLU A 124 -8.86 4.90 -3.53
CA GLU A 124 -8.48 5.35 -4.87
C GLU A 124 -9.52 5.02 -5.95
N ALA A 125 -10.40 4.03 -5.71
CA ALA A 125 -11.52 3.72 -6.60
C ALA A 125 -12.67 4.73 -6.49
N HIS A 126 -12.65 5.60 -5.47
CA HIS A 126 -13.62 6.69 -5.27
C HIS A 126 -12.96 8.04 -5.56
N ASP A 127 -13.74 9.01 -6.01
CA ASP A 127 -13.30 10.40 -6.18
C ASP A 127 -13.42 11.22 -4.88
N ASP A 128 -13.23 12.53 -4.99
CA ASP A 128 -13.29 13.44 -3.84
C ASP A 128 -14.73 13.63 -3.30
N GLU A 129 -15.75 13.34 -4.12
CA GLU A 129 -17.16 13.30 -3.74
C GLU A 129 -17.59 11.94 -3.19
N LEU A 130 -16.66 10.99 -3.08
CA LEU A 130 -16.83 9.60 -2.62
C LEU A 130 -17.76 8.76 -3.52
N GLU A 131 -17.82 9.11 -4.79
CA GLU A 131 -18.47 8.31 -5.81
C GLU A 131 -17.50 7.26 -6.36
N LEU A 132 -18.00 6.04 -6.59
CA LEU A 132 -17.22 4.95 -7.17
C LEU A 132 -16.98 5.23 -8.66
N VAL A 133 -15.77 5.68 -9.00
CA VAL A 133 -15.38 6.07 -10.37
C VAL A 133 -14.57 5.00 -11.11
N ALA A 134 -14.01 4.02 -10.41
CA ALA A 134 -13.31 2.89 -10.99
C ALA A 134 -13.79 1.57 -10.39
N ARG A 135 -14.48 0.75 -11.19
CA ARG A 135 -14.95 -0.57 -10.73
C ARG A 135 -13.86 -1.64 -10.81
N HIS A 136 -12.85 -1.43 -11.65
CA HIS A 136 -11.69 -2.32 -11.82
C HIS A 136 -10.42 -1.49 -11.67
N LEU A 137 -9.78 -1.59 -10.51
CA LEU A 137 -8.59 -0.83 -10.18
C LEU A 137 -7.52 -1.73 -9.56
N VAL A 138 -6.28 -1.52 -9.99
CA VAL A 138 -5.09 -2.10 -9.36
C VAL A 138 -4.26 -0.97 -8.77
N MET A 139 -3.98 -1.02 -7.47
CA MET A 139 -3.09 -0.07 -6.81
C MET A 139 -1.79 -0.75 -6.39
N PHE A 140 -0.67 -0.11 -6.70
CA PHE A 140 0.63 -0.40 -6.13
C PHE A 140 1.01 0.67 -5.13
N THR A 141 1.32 0.28 -3.89
CA THR A 141 1.92 1.17 -2.89
C THR A 141 3.41 0.87 -2.81
N VAL A 142 4.23 1.78 -3.34
CA VAL A 142 5.67 1.61 -3.45
C VAL A 142 6.39 2.50 -2.45
N GLY A 143 6.98 1.90 -1.44
CA GLY A 143 7.75 2.52 -0.37
C GLY A 143 8.88 1.58 0.07
N THR A 144 9.10 1.43 1.37
CA THR A 144 10.05 0.45 1.92
C THR A 144 9.76 -0.96 1.41
N HIS A 145 8.49 -1.29 1.26
CA HIS A 145 7.94 -2.52 0.68
C HIS A 145 7.05 -2.18 -0.53
N VAL A 146 6.62 -3.20 -1.25
CA VAL A 146 5.61 -3.08 -2.29
C VAL A 146 4.33 -3.78 -1.84
N GLY A 147 3.32 -2.97 -1.50
CA GLY A 147 1.97 -3.47 -1.32
C GLY A 147 1.15 -3.32 -2.59
N SER A 148 0.07 -4.06 -2.70
CA SER A 148 -0.89 -3.88 -3.77
C SER A 148 -2.30 -4.25 -3.31
N GLY A 149 -3.29 -3.51 -3.82
CA GLY A 149 -4.70 -3.74 -3.56
C GLY A 149 -5.47 -3.85 -4.87
N LEU A 150 -6.51 -4.67 -4.85
CA LEU A 150 -7.35 -4.95 -6.00
C LEU A 150 -8.79 -4.57 -5.70
N VAL A 151 -9.38 -3.72 -6.53
CA VAL A 151 -10.82 -3.49 -6.60
C VAL A 151 -11.31 -4.10 -7.90
N LEU A 152 -12.20 -5.10 -7.83
CA LEU A 152 -12.77 -5.78 -8.98
C LEU A 152 -14.30 -5.80 -8.84
N GLY A 153 -14.99 -5.29 -9.84
CA GLY A 153 -16.45 -5.13 -9.79
C GLY A 153 -16.91 -4.09 -8.77
N GLY A 154 -16.06 -3.12 -8.40
CA GLY A 154 -16.34 -2.08 -7.40
C GLY A 154 -16.12 -2.52 -5.95
N ARG A 155 -15.51 -3.70 -5.72
CA ARG A 155 -15.26 -4.25 -4.38
C ARG A 155 -13.82 -4.72 -4.22
N ILE A 156 -13.31 -4.71 -3.00
CA ILE A 156 -12.01 -5.31 -2.68
C ILE A 156 -12.02 -6.78 -3.06
N TYR A 157 -11.07 -7.20 -3.90
CA TYR A 157 -10.86 -8.60 -4.23
C TYR A 157 -9.86 -9.22 -3.28
N ARG A 158 -10.34 -10.09 -2.40
CA ARG A 158 -9.56 -10.69 -1.30
C ARG A 158 -9.05 -12.10 -1.61
N GLY A 159 -9.58 -12.73 -2.66
CA GLY A 159 -9.31 -14.15 -2.93
C GLY A 159 -9.92 -15.08 -1.87
N ALA A 160 -9.41 -16.29 -1.82
CA ALA A 160 -9.96 -17.35 -0.94
C ALA A 160 -9.71 -17.09 0.55
N THR A 161 -8.56 -16.53 0.90
CA THR A 161 -8.07 -16.41 2.29
C THR A 161 -7.80 -14.97 2.75
N GLY A 162 -7.92 -13.98 1.87
CA GLY A 162 -7.55 -12.59 2.16
C GLY A 162 -6.16 -12.21 1.65
N ALA A 163 -5.44 -13.10 0.95
CA ALA A 163 -4.09 -12.88 0.47
C ALA A 163 -4.01 -12.54 -1.03
N ALA A 164 -5.14 -12.27 -1.69
CA ALA A 164 -5.08 -11.78 -3.06
C ALA A 164 -4.43 -10.40 -3.13
N GLY A 165 -3.77 -10.12 -4.25
CA GLY A 165 -3.13 -8.83 -4.42
C GLY A 165 -1.69 -8.74 -3.90
N GLU A 166 -1.07 -9.84 -3.47
CA GLU A 166 0.36 -9.85 -3.09
C GLU A 166 1.29 -9.75 -4.32
N LEU A 167 1.03 -8.75 -5.19
CA LEU A 167 1.74 -8.58 -6.46
C LEU A 167 3.23 -8.24 -6.27
N GLY A 168 3.60 -7.64 -5.13
CA GLY A 168 4.99 -7.40 -4.76
C GLY A 168 5.85 -8.67 -4.77
N HIS A 169 5.25 -9.81 -4.51
CA HIS A 169 5.94 -11.11 -4.47
C HIS A 169 5.91 -11.87 -5.79
N THR A 170 5.28 -11.34 -6.84
CA THR A 170 5.33 -11.93 -8.18
C THR A 170 6.73 -11.84 -8.77
N ILE A 171 7.13 -12.86 -9.50
CA ILE A 171 8.46 -12.93 -10.11
C ILE A 171 8.44 -12.24 -11.47
N LEU A 172 9.27 -11.20 -11.63
CA LEU A 172 9.44 -10.48 -12.89
C LEU A 172 10.53 -11.08 -13.77
N GLY A 173 11.52 -11.72 -13.17
CA GLY A 173 12.60 -12.34 -13.93
C GLY A 173 13.44 -13.27 -13.07
N LEU A 174 13.65 -14.47 -13.58
CA LEU A 174 14.62 -15.46 -13.09
C LEU A 174 15.49 -15.91 -14.26
N ASP A 175 16.73 -16.26 -13.98
CA ASP A 175 17.52 -17.03 -14.91
C ASP A 175 17.03 -18.48 -14.90
N LEU A 176 16.35 -18.86 -15.96
CA LEU A 176 15.78 -20.20 -16.17
C LEU A 176 16.54 -20.98 -17.24
N ALA A 177 17.77 -20.56 -17.62
CA ALA A 177 18.61 -21.29 -18.57
C ALA A 177 19.01 -22.68 -18.05
N GLY A 178 18.94 -22.89 -16.74
CA GLY A 178 19.13 -24.17 -16.06
C GLY A 178 17.92 -24.56 -15.21
N ALA A 179 18.19 -25.18 -14.07
CA ALA A 179 17.14 -25.49 -13.09
C ALA A 179 16.62 -24.20 -12.41
N VAL A 180 15.35 -24.25 -11.97
CA VAL A 180 14.78 -23.13 -11.20
C VAL A 180 15.62 -22.89 -9.93
N PRO A 181 16.11 -21.66 -9.70
CA PRO A 181 16.89 -21.36 -8.50
C PRO A 181 16.13 -21.67 -7.22
N ALA A 182 16.82 -22.19 -6.21
CA ALA A 182 16.20 -22.39 -4.91
C ALA A 182 15.70 -21.05 -4.32
N PRO A 183 14.50 -21.03 -3.69
CA PRO A 183 14.02 -19.84 -3.00
C PRO A 183 15.01 -19.42 -1.90
N MET A 184 15.33 -18.12 -1.86
CA MET A 184 16.26 -17.58 -0.85
C MET A 184 15.49 -16.99 0.35
N GLY A 185 15.34 -15.77 0.50
CA GLY A 185 14.57 -15.09 1.53
C GLY A 185 13.52 -14.20 0.90
N PHE A 186 12.72 -13.50 1.69
CA PHE A 186 11.80 -12.47 1.19
C PHE A 186 12.42 -11.08 1.43
N PRO A 187 12.34 -10.15 0.44
CA PRO A 187 11.82 -10.37 -0.91
C PRO A 187 12.73 -11.29 -1.74
N GLN A 188 12.11 -12.18 -2.52
CA GLN A 188 12.84 -13.09 -3.41
C GLN A 188 13.61 -12.31 -4.49
N PRO A 189 14.88 -12.65 -4.79
CA PRO A 189 15.54 -12.14 -5.98
C PRO A 189 14.70 -12.36 -7.23
N GLY A 190 14.56 -11.30 -8.04
CA GLY A 190 13.71 -11.33 -9.23
C GLY A 190 12.21 -11.05 -8.98
N SER A 191 11.77 -10.93 -7.73
CA SER A 191 10.40 -10.47 -7.45
C SER A 191 10.23 -8.97 -7.70
N LEU A 192 8.98 -8.53 -7.89
CA LEU A 192 8.65 -7.12 -8.06
C LEU A 192 9.18 -6.28 -6.89
N GLU A 193 8.94 -6.69 -5.64
CA GLU A 193 9.44 -5.98 -4.47
C GLU A 193 10.97 -5.85 -4.49
N PHE A 194 11.68 -6.91 -4.84
CA PHE A 194 13.14 -6.89 -4.90
C PHE A 194 13.68 -5.84 -5.87
N VAL A 195 12.99 -5.60 -7.00
CA VAL A 195 13.47 -4.68 -8.07
C VAL A 195 12.86 -3.29 -8.00
N VAL A 196 11.77 -3.09 -7.22
CA VAL A 196 10.97 -1.85 -7.22
C VAL A 196 10.87 -1.20 -5.84
N ALA A 197 10.94 -1.95 -4.72
CA ALA A 197 10.90 -1.34 -3.39
C ALA A 197 11.99 -0.27 -3.18
N GLY A 198 11.82 0.60 -2.18
CA GLY A 198 12.73 1.72 -1.91
C GLY A 198 14.20 1.31 -1.83
N HIS A 199 14.50 0.15 -1.24
CA HIS A 199 15.90 -0.34 -1.23
C HIS A 199 16.43 -0.72 -2.61
N ALA A 200 15.60 -0.92 -3.62
CA ALA A 200 16.11 -1.04 -4.99
C ALA A 200 16.62 0.32 -5.51
N LEU A 201 15.94 1.41 -5.14
CA LEU A 201 16.42 2.76 -5.42
C LEU A 201 17.66 3.09 -4.60
N ASP A 202 17.71 2.69 -3.32
CA ASP A 202 18.91 2.84 -2.47
C ASP A 202 20.14 2.15 -3.09
N ARG A 203 19.96 0.93 -3.63
CA ARG A 203 21.02 0.21 -4.34
C ARG A 203 21.47 0.93 -5.62
N LEU A 204 20.54 1.48 -6.40
CA LEU A 204 20.86 2.29 -7.58
C LEU A 204 21.68 3.52 -7.18
N ALA A 205 21.28 4.22 -6.12
CA ALA A 205 21.96 5.39 -5.61
C ALA A 205 23.37 5.08 -5.10
N ALA A 206 23.54 3.94 -4.43
CA ALA A 206 24.86 3.49 -3.98
C ALA A 206 25.83 3.22 -5.13
N LEU A 207 25.33 2.72 -6.26
CA LEU A 207 26.11 2.50 -7.49
C LEU A 207 26.44 3.83 -8.18
N ALA A 208 25.47 4.70 -8.36
CA ALA A 208 25.64 5.98 -9.07
C ALA A 208 26.54 6.97 -8.33
N GLY A 209 26.47 7.02 -7.00
CA GLY A 209 27.38 7.84 -6.19
C GLY A 209 28.86 7.47 -6.33
N ARG A 210 29.18 6.28 -6.90
CA ARG A 210 30.54 5.89 -7.29
C ARG A 210 30.95 6.45 -8.65
N VAL A 211 29.98 6.64 -9.53
CA VAL A 211 30.21 7.01 -10.94
C VAL A 211 30.14 8.52 -11.15
N HIS A 212 29.35 9.22 -10.33
CA HIS A 212 29.11 10.67 -10.46
C HIS A 212 29.52 11.43 -9.17
N PRO A 213 30.83 11.68 -8.95
CA PRO A 213 31.32 12.26 -7.70
C PRO A 213 30.89 13.71 -7.46
N LYS A 214 30.32 14.40 -8.45
CA LYS A 214 29.79 15.76 -8.33
C LYS A 214 28.30 15.81 -8.04
N SER A 215 27.60 14.67 -8.02
CA SER A 215 26.16 14.63 -7.73
C SER A 215 25.87 15.01 -6.28
N ALA A 216 24.66 15.50 -6.01
CA ALA A 216 24.18 15.74 -4.64
C ALA A 216 24.29 14.47 -3.77
N LEU A 217 24.05 13.30 -4.35
CA LEU A 217 24.14 12.01 -3.68
C LEU A 217 25.55 11.60 -3.26
N ALA A 218 26.59 12.05 -4.01
CA ALA A 218 27.97 11.82 -3.65
C ALA A 218 28.36 12.58 -2.36
N ARG A 219 27.73 13.71 -2.07
CA ARG A 219 27.96 14.48 -0.82
C ARG A 219 27.49 13.73 0.40
N PHE A 220 26.27 13.15 0.39
CA PHE A 220 25.76 12.30 1.48
C PHE A 220 26.72 11.17 1.80
N ARG A 221 27.29 10.58 0.76
CA ARG A 221 28.24 9.49 0.91
C ARG A 221 29.61 9.96 1.47
N ALA A 222 30.09 11.12 1.02
CA ALA A 222 31.31 11.73 1.58
C ALA A 222 31.19 12.02 3.06
N GLU A 223 29.98 12.30 3.54
CA GLU A 223 29.64 12.49 4.96
C GLU A 223 29.44 11.16 5.73
N GLY A 224 29.65 10.00 5.08
CA GLY A 224 29.46 8.69 5.72
C GLY A 224 28.01 8.32 5.96
N LYS A 225 27.05 9.04 5.38
CA LYS A 225 25.61 8.78 5.53
C LYS A 225 25.09 7.84 4.44
N PRO A 226 24.16 6.93 4.76
CA PRO A 226 23.49 6.12 3.74
C PRO A 226 22.63 7.02 2.85
N VAL A 227 22.69 6.78 1.54
CA VAL A 227 21.78 7.43 0.59
C VAL A 227 20.52 6.59 0.52
N LEU A 228 19.40 7.20 0.92
CA LEU A 228 18.07 6.56 0.92
C LEU A 228 17.24 7.06 -0.26
N SER A 229 16.23 6.30 -0.63
CA SER A 229 15.27 6.63 -1.71
C SER A 229 14.68 8.04 -1.58
N ALA A 230 14.38 8.48 -0.35
CA ALA A 230 13.90 9.84 -0.09
C ALA A 230 14.89 10.91 -0.57
N HIS A 231 16.19 10.73 -0.29
CA HIS A 231 17.23 11.67 -0.73
C HIS A 231 17.38 11.69 -2.26
N VAL A 232 17.18 10.52 -2.92
CA VAL A 232 17.20 10.44 -4.39
C VAL A 232 16.04 11.22 -4.98
N ILE A 233 14.83 11.05 -4.43
CA ILE A 233 13.64 11.76 -4.89
C ILE A 233 13.82 13.27 -4.71
N GLU A 234 14.26 13.71 -3.55
CA GLU A 234 14.50 15.14 -3.26
C GLU A 234 15.54 15.73 -4.22
N ALA A 235 16.70 15.07 -4.37
CA ALA A 235 17.74 15.54 -5.29
C ALA A 235 17.26 15.60 -6.75
N ALA A 236 16.44 14.64 -7.17
CA ALA A 236 15.85 14.62 -8.52
C ALA A 236 14.89 15.79 -8.74
N LEU A 237 14.05 16.10 -7.74
CA LEU A 237 13.13 17.24 -7.78
C LEU A 237 13.88 18.58 -7.76
N ASP A 238 15.06 18.63 -7.10
CA ASP A 238 15.97 19.79 -7.08
C ASP A 238 16.83 19.92 -8.36
N GLY A 239 16.64 19.02 -9.34
CA GLY A 239 17.29 19.10 -10.64
C GLY A 239 18.64 18.38 -10.76
N ASP A 240 19.01 17.50 -9.81
CA ASP A 240 20.18 16.63 -9.98
C ASP A 240 19.91 15.58 -11.07
N GLU A 241 20.61 15.71 -12.21
CA GLU A 241 20.43 14.86 -13.38
C GLU A 241 20.69 13.37 -13.07
N SER A 242 21.65 13.09 -12.20
CA SER A 242 22.00 11.73 -11.79
C SER A 242 20.87 11.09 -10.99
N ALA A 243 20.27 11.84 -10.06
CA ALA A 243 19.13 11.41 -9.28
C ALA A 243 17.88 11.26 -10.16
N ALA A 244 17.63 12.21 -11.07
CA ALA A 244 16.52 12.14 -12.03
C ALA A 244 16.60 10.88 -12.90
N ARG A 245 17.80 10.53 -13.37
CA ARG A 245 18.02 9.28 -14.14
C ARG A 245 17.71 8.03 -13.30
N MET A 246 17.99 8.02 -12.00
CA MET A 246 17.63 6.89 -11.13
C MET A 246 16.13 6.76 -10.94
N VAL A 247 15.44 7.89 -10.75
CA VAL A 247 13.97 7.93 -10.64
C VAL A 247 13.35 7.46 -11.97
N GLU A 248 13.91 7.86 -13.12
CA GLU A 248 13.47 7.36 -14.43
C GLU A 248 13.59 5.85 -14.53
N ILE A 249 14.74 5.26 -14.18
CA ILE A 249 14.95 3.81 -14.19
C ILE A 249 13.98 3.11 -13.24
N TRP A 250 13.73 3.71 -12.10
CA TRP A 250 12.77 3.19 -11.12
C TRP A 250 11.35 3.19 -11.69
N GLY A 251 10.93 4.29 -12.32
CA GLY A 251 9.66 4.38 -13.03
C GLY A 251 9.52 3.34 -14.15
N GLN A 252 10.58 3.10 -14.93
CA GLN A 252 10.59 2.06 -15.96
C GLN A 252 10.31 0.67 -15.38
N ARG A 253 10.92 0.34 -14.24
CA ARG A 253 10.68 -0.95 -13.54
C ARG A 253 9.25 -1.08 -13.04
N ILE A 254 8.68 0.00 -12.49
CA ILE A 254 7.28 0.05 -12.10
C ILE A 254 6.37 -0.14 -13.32
N GLY A 255 6.75 0.43 -14.48
CA GLY A 255 6.03 0.25 -15.74
C GLY A 255 5.87 -1.21 -16.16
N VAL A 256 6.86 -2.06 -15.91
CA VAL A 256 6.74 -3.51 -16.16
C VAL A 256 5.67 -4.14 -15.24
N ALA A 257 5.62 -3.73 -13.97
CA ALA A 257 4.57 -4.21 -13.05
C ALA A 257 3.18 -3.74 -13.48
N VAL A 258 3.07 -2.50 -13.96
CA VAL A 258 1.83 -1.95 -14.52
C VAL A 258 1.38 -2.76 -15.74
N ALA A 259 2.28 -3.07 -16.68
CA ALA A 259 1.97 -3.91 -17.84
C ALA A 259 1.44 -5.29 -17.42
N ASN A 260 2.06 -5.92 -16.42
CA ASN A 260 1.61 -7.19 -15.89
C ASN A 260 0.21 -7.09 -15.26
N ALA A 261 -0.08 -6.00 -14.56
CA ALA A 261 -1.41 -5.75 -13.99
C ALA A 261 -2.46 -5.57 -15.10
N VAL A 262 -2.14 -4.84 -16.16
CA VAL A 262 -3.03 -4.67 -17.33
C VAL A 262 -3.31 -6.02 -17.98
N HIS A 263 -2.28 -6.84 -18.22
CA HIS A 263 -2.47 -8.18 -18.82
C HIS A 263 -3.29 -9.14 -17.96
N THR A 264 -3.23 -8.98 -16.63
CA THR A 264 -3.85 -9.93 -15.70
C THR A 264 -5.28 -9.56 -15.36
N PHE A 265 -5.57 -8.24 -15.23
CA PHE A 265 -6.82 -7.76 -14.64
C PHE A 265 -7.63 -6.88 -15.60
N ASP A 266 -7.06 -6.41 -16.71
CA ASP A 266 -7.67 -5.45 -17.64
C ASP A 266 -8.39 -4.30 -16.89
N PRO A 267 -7.67 -3.55 -16.02
CA PRO A 267 -8.29 -2.58 -15.14
C PRO A 267 -8.62 -1.26 -15.86
N GLU A 268 -9.61 -0.54 -15.36
CA GLU A 268 -9.89 0.84 -15.76
C GLU A 268 -8.78 1.78 -15.30
N GLU A 269 -8.23 1.51 -14.10
CA GLU A 269 -7.15 2.32 -13.53
C GLU A 269 -6.04 1.45 -12.92
N VAL A 270 -4.79 1.88 -13.14
CA VAL A 270 -3.63 1.43 -12.37
C VAL A 270 -3.06 2.63 -11.61
N VAL A 271 -3.04 2.53 -10.29
CA VAL A 271 -2.63 3.61 -9.39
C VAL A 271 -1.27 3.31 -8.77
N ILE A 272 -0.37 4.28 -8.81
CA ILE A 272 0.93 4.22 -8.14
C ILE A 272 0.90 5.16 -6.94
N GLY A 273 0.97 4.59 -5.74
CA GLY A 273 0.98 5.31 -4.47
C GLY A 273 2.22 5.03 -3.63
N GLY A 274 2.16 5.40 -2.36
CA GLY A 274 3.27 5.29 -1.43
C GLY A 274 4.35 6.37 -1.67
N ASP A 275 5.56 6.13 -1.14
CA ASP A 275 6.67 7.10 -1.25
C ASP A 275 7.05 7.41 -2.69
N ALA A 276 6.88 6.46 -3.61
CA ALA A 276 7.16 6.64 -5.03
C ALA A 276 6.34 7.76 -5.67
N ALA A 277 5.11 7.98 -5.22
CA ALA A 277 4.25 9.03 -5.75
C ALA A 277 4.83 10.44 -5.55
N ARG A 278 5.71 10.64 -4.55
CA ARG A 278 6.40 11.91 -4.30
C ARG A 278 7.31 12.34 -5.44
N ALA A 279 7.79 11.40 -6.25
CA ALA A 279 8.62 11.71 -7.42
C ALA A 279 7.82 12.32 -8.60
N GLY A 280 6.48 12.34 -8.52
CA GLY A 280 5.63 13.00 -9.49
C GLY A 280 5.78 12.45 -10.91
N LEU A 281 5.79 13.36 -11.88
CA LEU A 281 5.92 13.02 -13.30
C LEU A 281 7.29 12.42 -13.65
N LEU A 282 8.34 12.68 -12.87
CA LEU A 282 9.67 12.08 -13.10
C LEU A 282 9.62 10.55 -13.03
N LEU A 283 8.71 10.00 -12.24
CA LEU A 283 8.48 8.56 -12.13
C LEU A 283 7.33 8.10 -13.04
N LEU A 284 6.22 8.87 -13.07
CA LEU A 284 4.99 8.45 -13.72
C LEU A 284 5.16 8.32 -15.25
N GLU A 285 5.80 9.29 -15.89
CA GLU A 285 5.96 9.26 -17.35
C GLU A 285 6.81 8.07 -17.86
N PRO A 286 7.97 7.77 -17.24
CA PRO A 286 8.69 6.54 -17.59
C PRO A 286 7.89 5.26 -17.33
N ALA A 287 7.10 5.23 -16.24
CA ALA A 287 6.25 4.08 -15.94
C ALA A 287 5.15 3.88 -16.99
N ARG A 288 4.47 4.95 -17.38
CA ARG A 288 3.45 4.93 -18.46
C ARG A 288 4.04 4.46 -19.79
N ARG A 289 5.16 5.06 -20.19
CA ARG A 289 5.82 4.72 -21.46
C ARG A 289 6.17 3.23 -21.51
N VAL A 290 6.86 2.71 -20.50
CA VAL A 290 7.25 1.30 -20.45
C VAL A 290 6.03 0.38 -20.37
N ALA A 291 5.02 0.72 -19.56
CA ALA A 291 3.80 -0.07 -19.49
C ALA A 291 3.16 -0.24 -20.87
N LEU A 292 3.00 0.85 -21.63
CA LEU A 292 2.40 0.82 -22.96
C LEU A 292 3.26 0.09 -24.01
N GLU A 293 4.61 0.12 -23.87
CA GLU A 293 5.53 -0.63 -24.74
C GLU A 293 5.41 -2.16 -24.52
N TYR A 294 5.12 -2.60 -23.31
CA TYR A 294 5.04 -4.02 -22.95
C TYR A 294 3.65 -4.61 -23.03
N VAL A 295 2.60 -3.80 -23.03
CA VAL A 295 1.21 -4.28 -23.16
C VAL A 295 0.93 -4.72 -24.59
N LEU A 296 0.21 -5.83 -24.76
CA LEU A 296 -0.22 -6.31 -26.06
C LEU A 296 -0.96 -5.22 -26.84
N PRO A 297 -0.71 -5.06 -28.16
CA PRO A 297 -1.41 -4.07 -28.97
C PRO A 297 -2.93 -4.21 -28.84
N GLY A 298 -3.59 -3.10 -28.48
CA GLY A 298 -5.04 -3.05 -28.29
C GLY A 298 -5.52 -3.24 -26.84
N LEU A 299 -4.68 -3.81 -25.95
CA LEU A 299 -4.93 -3.78 -24.51
C LEU A 299 -4.42 -2.47 -23.90
N GLY A 300 -4.97 -2.13 -22.74
CA GLY A 300 -4.53 -0.95 -21.98
C GLY A 300 -4.87 0.40 -22.62
N ALA A 301 -5.48 0.44 -23.80
CA ALA A 301 -5.88 1.69 -24.47
C ALA A 301 -6.91 2.50 -23.66
N ARG A 302 -7.63 1.86 -22.76
CA ARG A 302 -8.62 2.45 -21.86
C ARG A 302 -8.15 2.53 -20.41
N THR A 303 -6.99 1.94 -20.11
CA THR A 303 -6.44 1.95 -18.75
C THR A 303 -5.80 3.30 -18.46
N THR A 304 -6.27 3.97 -17.43
CA THR A 304 -5.62 5.17 -16.91
C THR A 304 -4.52 4.77 -15.93
N ILE A 305 -3.28 5.19 -16.18
CA ILE A 305 -2.16 4.99 -15.27
C ILE A 305 -1.90 6.33 -14.58
N ARG A 306 -2.04 6.40 -13.26
CA ARG A 306 -1.91 7.65 -12.50
C ARG A 306 -1.24 7.48 -11.14
N LEU A 307 -0.87 8.59 -10.53
CA LEU A 307 -0.49 8.62 -9.13
C LEU A 307 -1.74 8.62 -8.23
N ALA A 308 -1.55 8.19 -6.96
CA ALA A 308 -2.58 8.24 -5.94
C ALA A 308 -3.11 9.67 -5.74
N ARG A 309 -4.43 9.83 -5.63
CA ARG A 309 -5.11 11.13 -5.47
C ARG A 309 -5.29 11.51 -4.00
N HIS A 310 -5.63 10.55 -3.14
CA HIS A 310 -5.95 10.81 -1.74
C HIS A 310 -4.70 10.91 -0.82
N GLY A 311 -3.50 10.66 -1.36
CA GLY A 311 -2.24 10.89 -0.66
C GLY A 311 -2.14 10.17 0.69
N ILE A 312 -1.86 10.92 1.75
CA ILE A 312 -1.72 10.39 3.12
C ILE A 312 -3.05 9.96 3.74
N HIS A 313 -4.18 10.44 3.22
CA HIS A 313 -5.52 10.15 3.72
C HIS A 313 -6.11 8.87 3.12
N ALA A 314 -5.52 8.30 2.05
CA ALA A 314 -6.04 7.12 1.35
C ALA A 314 -6.33 5.94 2.30
N GLY A 315 -5.45 5.69 3.28
CA GLY A 315 -5.62 4.55 4.21
C GLY A 315 -6.81 4.75 5.15
N VAL A 316 -6.92 5.91 5.79
CA VAL A 316 -8.00 6.19 6.74
C VAL A 316 -9.35 6.35 6.02
N LEU A 317 -9.37 7.01 4.86
CA LEU A 317 -10.55 7.11 4.01
C LEU A 317 -11.01 5.73 3.54
N GLY A 318 -10.10 4.93 3.00
CA GLY A 318 -10.42 3.58 2.53
C GLY A 318 -10.90 2.65 3.63
N ALA A 319 -10.38 2.81 4.85
CA ALA A 319 -10.86 2.08 6.01
C ALA A 319 -12.31 2.50 6.39
N ALA A 320 -12.63 3.79 6.34
CA ALA A 320 -13.99 4.27 6.55
C ALA A 320 -14.95 3.77 5.45
N LEU A 321 -14.51 3.81 4.18
CA LEU A 321 -15.26 3.27 3.05
C LEU A 321 -15.47 1.74 3.17
N LEU A 322 -14.47 1.01 3.67
CA LEU A 322 -14.62 -0.42 3.99
C LEU A 322 -15.78 -0.65 4.93
N ALA A 323 -15.84 0.10 6.06
CA ALA A 323 -16.94 -0.03 7.01
C ALA A 323 -18.29 0.25 6.35
N ARG A 324 -18.39 1.30 5.51
CA ARG A 324 -19.62 1.64 4.78
C ARG A 324 -20.04 0.55 3.79
N CYS A 325 -19.11 0.06 2.97
CA CYS A 325 -19.39 -0.96 1.96
C CYS A 325 -19.79 -2.33 2.55
N GLU A 326 -19.25 -2.68 3.73
CA GLU A 326 -19.55 -3.96 4.38
C GLU A 326 -20.85 -3.92 5.22
N LEU A 327 -21.32 -2.71 5.60
CA LEU A 327 -22.63 -2.53 6.24
C LEU A 327 -23.79 -2.63 5.24
N GLU A 328 -23.56 -2.27 3.99
CA GLU A 328 -24.54 -2.35 2.91
C GLU A 328 -24.28 -3.62 2.08
N PRO A 329 -24.80 -4.80 2.49
CA PRO A 329 -24.67 -5.99 1.66
C PRO A 329 -25.56 -5.85 0.44
N ASP A 330 -24.94 -5.80 -0.73
CA ASP A 330 -25.52 -6.01 -2.05
C ASP A 330 -26.99 -5.58 -2.30
N VAL A 331 -27.12 -4.37 -2.84
CA VAL A 331 -28.11 -4.10 -3.88
C VAL A 331 -27.35 -4.13 -5.22
N ALA A 332 -26.89 -5.31 -5.64
CA ALA A 332 -26.39 -5.50 -6.99
C ALA A 332 -26.67 -6.93 -7.42
N GLY A 333 -27.75 -7.05 -8.19
CA GLY A 333 -27.96 -8.18 -9.08
C GLY A 333 -27.00 -8.14 -10.27
#